data_621c07d3fb519dcfced14612f8ec225f
#
_entry.id   621c07d3fb519dcfced14612f8ec225f
#
_cell.length_a   1.000
_cell.length_b   1.000
_cell.length_c   1.000
_cell.angle_alpha   90.00
_cell.angle_beta   90.00
_cell.angle_gamma   90.00
#
_symmetry.space_group_name_H-M   'P 1'
#
loop_
_entity.id
_entity.type
_entity.pdbx_description
1 polymer ?
#
loop_
_entity_poly.entity_id
_entity_poly.type
_entity_poly.pdbx_seq_one_letter_code
_entity_poly.pdbx_strand_id
1 'polypeptide(L)'
;DDLPVAVRSSATAEDMPDASFAGQQDTYLWVVGADEVVAKVRACWSSLFTARAMSYRADHDLGQIEVLMAVAVQEMVDARSAGVAMTLDPINGDRTKIVIDASWGLGESVVSGEITPDNFMVEKVLMQVQKRKIATNTHEIVADPAARRTVVSAETGADLVFLEDNPRTI
;
A
#
# COMPACT_ATOMS: atom_id res chain seq x y z
N ASP A 1 4.50 -0.38 25.91
CA ASP A 1 5.18 0.28 24.81
C ASP A 1 4.17 0.52 23.71
N ASP A 2 3.99 1.77 23.33
CA ASP A 2 3.03 2.17 22.31
C ASP A 2 3.67 1.97 20.93
N LEU A 3 3.56 0.77 20.39
CA LEU A 3 4.03 0.47 19.03
C LEU A 3 3.16 1.20 18.00
N PRO A 4 3.75 1.80 16.95
CA PRO A 4 2.99 2.34 15.85
C PRO A 4 2.35 1.23 15.02
N VAL A 5 1.09 1.43 14.65
CA VAL A 5 0.34 0.46 13.85
C VAL A 5 -0.32 1.10 12.64
N ALA A 6 -0.55 0.30 11.61
CA ALA A 6 -1.47 0.62 10.52
C ALA A 6 -2.86 0.08 10.87
N VAL A 7 -3.88 0.90 10.70
CA VAL A 7 -5.30 0.50 10.84
C VAL A 7 -5.91 0.52 9.45
N ARG A 8 -6.25 -0.66 8.93
CA ARG A 8 -6.63 -0.86 7.53
C ARG A 8 -7.99 -1.53 7.44
N SER A 9 -8.86 -0.98 6.64
CA SER A 9 -10.11 -1.63 6.27
C SER A 9 -9.87 -2.87 5.40
N SER A 10 -10.78 -3.83 5.49
CA SER A 10 -10.85 -5.01 4.64
C SER A 10 -12.32 -5.40 4.50
N ALA A 11 -12.92 -5.05 3.39
CA ALA A 11 -14.34 -5.29 3.16
C ALA A 11 -14.57 -6.51 2.26
N THR A 12 -15.70 -7.19 2.47
CA THR A 12 -16.10 -8.35 1.65
C THR A 12 -16.34 -8.00 0.18
N ALA A 13 -16.60 -6.71 -0.12
CA ALA A 13 -16.81 -6.24 -1.47
C ALA A 13 -15.53 -5.72 -2.16
N GLU A 14 -14.36 -5.83 -1.51
CA GLU A 14 -13.11 -5.25 -2.03
C GLU A 14 -12.61 -5.96 -3.30
N ASP A 15 -12.78 -7.27 -3.38
CA ASP A 15 -12.29 -8.13 -4.47
C ASP A 15 -13.44 -8.85 -5.20
N MET A 16 -14.45 -8.12 -5.66
CA MET A 16 -15.53 -8.73 -6.43
C MET A 16 -15.11 -8.96 -7.89
N PRO A 17 -15.57 -10.05 -8.54
CA PRO A 17 -15.19 -10.38 -9.93
C PRO A 17 -15.51 -9.29 -10.94
N ASP A 18 -16.60 -8.56 -10.74
CA ASP A 18 -17.13 -7.57 -11.66
C ASP A 18 -16.97 -6.12 -11.16
N ALA A 19 -16.46 -5.93 -9.94
CA ALA A 19 -16.33 -4.61 -9.34
C ALA A 19 -15.22 -4.59 -8.28
N SER A 20 -14.35 -3.60 -8.32
CA SER A 20 -13.30 -3.41 -7.31
C SER A 20 -13.63 -2.24 -6.41
N PHE A 21 -13.74 -2.50 -5.12
CA PHE A 21 -13.90 -1.48 -4.08
C PHE A 21 -12.54 -0.92 -3.61
N ALA A 22 -11.46 -1.29 -4.29
CA ALA A 22 -10.11 -0.88 -3.94
C ALA A 22 -9.98 0.65 -3.90
N GLY A 23 -9.33 1.17 -2.88
CA GLY A 23 -9.12 2.60 -2.71
C GLY A 23 -10.35 3.42 -2.33
N GLN A 24 -11.49 2.78 -2.05
CA GLN A 24 -12.71 3.46 -1.59
C GLN A 24 -12.77 3.59 -0.06
N GLN A 25 -11.83 2.99 0.64
CA GLN A 25 -11.84 2.84 2.09
C GLN A 25 -10.56 3.39 2.71
N ASP A 26 -10.68 3.86 3.94
CA ASP A 26 -9.59 4.55 4.62
C ASP A 26 -8.54 3.57 5.18
N THR A 27 -7.29 3.97 5.07
CA THR A 27 -6.14 3.39 5.77
C THR A 27 -5.49 4.47 6.61
N TYR A 28 -5.22 4.17 7.86
CA TYR A 28 -4.54 5.07 8.79
C TYR A 28 -3.19 4.50 9.15
N LEU A 29 -2.13 5.25 8.88
CA LEU A 29 -0.75 4.86 9.13
C LEU A 29 -0.22 5.56 10.39
N TRP A 30 0.75 4.93 11.04
CA TRP A 30 1.45 5.46 12.20
C TRP A 30 0.52 5.85 13.36
N VAL A 31 -0.47 5.01 13.63
CA VAL A 31 -1.39 5.16 14.76
C VAL A 31 -0.73 4.64 16.03
N VAL A 32 -0.75 5.44 17.11
CA VAL A 32 -0.07 5.10 18.36
C VAL A 32 -1.02 5.25 19.54
N GLY A 33 -1.12 4.20 20.36
CA GLY A 33 -1.95 4.16 21.55
C GLY A 33 -3.33 3.55 21.34
N ALA A 34 -3.84 2.86 22.36
CA ALA A 34 -5.05 2.06 22.27
C ALA A 34 -6.30 2.89 21.92
N ASP A 35 -6.45 4.08 22.52
CA ASP A 35 -7.61 4.94 22.30
C ASP A 35 -7.65 5.43 20.84
N GLU A 36 -6.49 5.79 20.28
CA GLU A 36 -6.37 6.22 18.88
C GLU A 36 -6.66 5.06 17.93
N VAL A 37 -6.16 3.86 18.21
CA VAL A 37 -6.49 2.66 17.45
C VAL A 37 -7.99 2.42 17.41
N VAL A 38 -8.66 2.47 18.55
CA VAL A 38 -10.12 2.32 18.62
C VAL A 38 -10.84 3.39 17.82
N ALA A 39 -10.37 4.65 17.88
CA ALA A 39 -10.93 5.73 17.09
C ALA A 39 -10.78 5.47 15.58
N LYS A 40 -9.61 5.01 15.11
CA LYS A 40 -9.38 4.68 13.70
C LYS A 40 -10.15 3.45 13.23
N VAL A 41 -10.32 2.44 14.09
CA VAL A 41 -11.21 1.30 13.78
C VAL A 41 -12.65 1.77 13.52
N ARG A 42 -13.17 2.65 14.38
CA ARG A 42 -14.51 3.24 14.17
C ARG A 42 -14.57 4.08 12.89
N ALA A 43 -13.51 4.83 12.58
CA ALA A 43 -13.42 5.60 11.36
C ALA A 43 -13.42 4.70 10.10
N CYS A 44 -12.70 3.58 10.11
CA CYS A 44 -12.77 2.57 9.05
C CYS A 44 -14.21 2.09 8.84
N TRP A 45 -14.93 1.71 9.88
CA TRP A 45 -16.32 1.30 9.74
C TRP A 45 -17.23 2.44 9.24
N SER A 46 -16.97 3.67 9.67
CA SER A 46 -17.73 4.83 9.23
C SER A 46 -17.52 5.12 7.74
N SER A 47 -16.38 4.75 7.16
CA SER A 47 -16.10 4.97 5.74
C SER A 47 -17.06 4.22 4.81
N LEU A 48 -17.67 3.14 5.28
CA LEU A 48 -18.76 2.45 4.54
C LEU A 48 -19.97 3.35 4.26
N PHE A 49 -20.16 4.40 5.04
CA PHE A 49 -21.32 5.30 4.96
C PHE A 49 -20.98 6.66 4.36
N THR A 50 -19.81 6.81 3.74
CA THR A 50 -19.48 8.00 2.97
C THR A 50 -20.36 8.07 1.71
N ALA A 51 -20.64 9.28 1.21
CA ALA A 51 -21.42 9.47 -0.01
C ALA A 51 -20.86 8.67 -1.19
N ARG A 52 -19.53 8.64 -1.32
CA ARG A 52 -18.82 7.87 -2.35
C ARG A 52 -19.06 6.37 -2.22
N ALA A 53 -18.91 5.81 -1.02
CA ALA A 53 -19.12 4.38 -0.77
C ALA A 53 -20.60 3.98 -0.95
N MET A 54 -21.53 4.86 -0.59
CA MET A 54 -22.97 4.64 -0.79
C MET A 54 -23.35 4.68 -2.26
N SER A 55 -22.85 5.65 -3.02
CA SER A 55 -23.09 5.74 -4.48
C SER A 55 -22.55 4.50 -5.18
N TYR A 56 -21.31 4.11 -4.89
CA TYR A 56 -20.73 2.92 -5.49
C TYR A 56 -21.57 1.65 -5.25
N ARG A 57 -22.04 1.45 -4.02
CA ARG A 57 -22.92 0.30 -3.72
C ARG A 57 -24.25 0.35 -4.46
N ALA A 58 -24.83 1.54 -4.60
CA ALA A 58 -26.05 1.71 -5.36
C ALA A 58 -25.86 1.40 -6.86
N ASP A 59 -24.72 1.82 -7.43
CA ASP A 59 -24.39 1.59 -8.83
C ASP A 59 -24.14 0.11 -9.17
N HIS A 60 -23.80 -0.70 -8.15
CA HIS A 60 -23.49 -2.13 -8.32
C HIS A 60 -24.54 -3.07 -7.69
N ASP A 61 -25.72 -2.56 -7.39
CA ASP A 61 -26.83 -3.32 -6.76
C ASP A 61 -26.45 -4.04 -5.45
N LEU A 62 -25.42 -3.53 -4.76
CA LEU A 62 -24.99 -4.07 -3.47
C LEU A 62 -25.87 -3.52 -2.35
N GLY A 63 -26.60 -4.40 -1.68
CA GLY A 63 -27.41 -4.03 -0.52
C GLY A 63 -26.58 -3.34 0.55
N GLN A 64 -27.14 -2.30 1.18
CA GLN A 64 -26.42 -1.50 2.20
C GLN A 64 -25.95 -2.31 3.43
N ILE A 65 -26.56 -3.46 3.66
CA ILE A 65 -26.33 -4.34 4.81
C ILE A 65 -25.41 -5.53 4.46
N GLU A 66 -25.19 -5.80 3.17
CA GLU A 66 -24.45 -6.98 2.71
C GLU A 66 -22.93 -6.79 2.70
N VAL A 67 -22.44 -5.56 2.80
CA VAL A 67 -21.01 -5.29 2.86
C VAL A 67 -20.53 -5.33 4.31
N LEU A 68 -19.81 -6.38 4.63
CA LEU A 68 -19.12 -6.51 5.91
C LEU A 68 -17.71 -5.94 5.83
N MET A 69 -17.24 -5.36 6.92
CA MET A 69 -15.90 -4.82 7.01
C MET A 69 -15.19 -5.33 8.26
N ALA A 70 -14.09 -6.03 8.05
CA ALA A 70 -13.07 -6.25 9.06
C ALA A 70 -12.10 -5.08 9.09
N VAL A 71 -11.39 -4.92 10.18
CA VAL A 71 -10.30 -3.96 10.30
C VAL A 71 -9.06 -4.68 10.79
N ALA A 72 -8.00 -4.61 10.00
CA ALA A 72 -6.69 -5.13 10.36
C ALA A 72 -5.90 -4.06 11.11
N VAL A 73 -5.41 -4.40 12.30
CA VAL A 73 -4.47 -3.60 13.07
C VAL A 73 -3.12 -4.29 12.98
N GLN A 74 -2.19 -3.68 12.28
CA GLN A 74 -0.91 -4.28 11.94
C GLN A 74 0.23 -3.40 12.41
N GLU A 75 1.25 -3.97 13.03
CA GLU A 75 2.47 -3.25 13.39
C GLU A 75 3.09 -2.60 12.15
N MET A 76 3.48 -1.32 12.30
CA MET A 76 4.17 -0.61 11.24
C MET A 76 5.63 -1.03 11.15
N VAL A 77 6.08 -1.23 9.92
CA VAL A 77 7.50 -1.36 9.62
C VAL A 77 8.03 0.02 9.26
N ASP A 78 9.11 0.45 9.92
CA ASP A 78 9.85 1.65 9.54
C ASP A 78 10.69 1.33 8.31
N ALA A 79 10.04 1.32 7.16
CA ALA A 79 10.60 0.86 5.92
C ALA A 79 11.51 1.91 5.29
N ARG A 80 12.75 1.55 4.97
CA ARG A 80 13.64 2.36 4.14
C ARG A 80 13.18 2.42 2.68
N SER A 81 12.57 1.34 2.21
CA SER A 81 11.95 1.24 0.90
C SER A 81 10.76 0.30 0.95
N ALA A 82 9.74 0.59 0.18
CA ALA A 82 8.54 -0.21 0.09
C ALA A 82 7.94 -0.15 -1.32
N GLY A 83 7.01 -1.06 -1.61
CA GLY A 83 6.38 -1.09 -2.92
C GLY A 83 5.33 -2.17 -3.06
N VAL A 84 4.92 -2.40 -4.28
CA VAL A 84 3.94 -3.40 -4.68
C VAL A 84 4.56 -4.40 -5.63
N ALA A 85 4.43 -5.69 -5.34
CA ALA A 85 4.85 -6.78 -6.21
C ALA A 85 3.64 -7.51 -6.78
N MET A 86 3.52 -7.52 -8.08
CA MET A 86 2.48 -8.24 -8.81
C MET A 86 3.04 -9.54 -9.35
N THR A 87 2.37 -10.65 -9.06
CA THR A 87 2.83 -12.00 -9.47
C THR A 87 2.50 -12.35 -10.92
N LEU A 88 2.12 -11.38 -11.70
CA LEU A 88 1.97 -11.41 -13.15
C LEU A 88 2.26 -10.02 -13.72
N ASP A 89 2.54 -9.93 -15.01
CA ASP A 89 2.61 -8.65 -15.71
C ASP A 89 1.17 -8.09 -15.89
N PRO A 90 0.82 -6.96 -15.26
CA PRO A 90 -0.53 -6.41 -15.32
C PRO A 90 -0.91 -5.88 -16.71
N ILE A 91 0.05 -5.68 -17.61
CA ILE A 91 -0.22 -5.14 -18.96
C ILE A 91 -0.68 -6.25 -19.91
N ASN A 92 -0.05 -7.42 -19.84
CA ASN A 92 -0.28 -8.51 -20.81
C ASN A 92 -0.72 -9.83 -20.15
N GLY A 93 -0.77 -9.90 -18.81
CA GLY A 93 -1.16 -11.09 -18.06
C GLY A 93 -0.09 -12.20 -18.02
N ASP A 94 1.15 -11.90 -18.37
CA ASP A 94 2.24 -12.91 -18.35
C ASP A 94 2.53 -13.36 -16.92
N ARG A 95 2.17 -14.61 -16.63
CA ARG A 95 2.37 -15.25 -15.32
C ARG A 95 3.78 -15.72 -15.05
N THR A 96 4.68 -15.66 -16.02
CA THR A 96 6.09 -16.00 -15.84
C THR A 96 6.91 -14.88 -15.23
N LYS A 97 6.29 -13.72 -15.04
CA LYS A 97 6.92 -12.49 -14.54
C LYS A 97 6.40 -12.10 -13.17
N ILE A 98 7.26 -11.40 -12.41
CA ILE A 98 6.90 -10.58 -11.29
C ILE A 98 7.22 -9.14 -11.67
N VAL A 99 6.26 -8.24 -11.52
CA VAL A 99 6.47 -6.80 -11.71
C VAL A 99 6.47 -6.14 -10.33
N ILE A 100 7.49 -5.34 -10.06
CA ILE A 100 7.66 -4.67 -8.78
C ILE A 100 7.73 -3.17 -9.04
N ASP A 101 6.83 -2.42 -8.41
CA ASP A 101 6.88 -0.97 -8.33
C ASP A 101 7.28 -0.58 -6.91
N ALA A 102 8.39 0.13 -6.76
CA ALA A 102 8.97 0.45 -5.46
C ALA A 102 9.49 1.88 -5.39
N SER A 103 9.59 2.39 -4.17
CA SER A 103 10.20 3.69 -3.88
C SER A 103 10.84 3.71 -2.50
N TRP A 104 11.51 4.79 -2.18
CA TRP A 104 12.01 5.09 -0.86
C TRP A 104 10.87 5.33 0.13
N GLY A 105 11.13 5.05 1.40
CA GLY A 105 10.20 5.26 2.50
C GLY A 105 9.03 4.28 2.51
N LEU A 106 7.87 4.74 2.96
CA LEU A 106 6.64 3.96 3.05
C LEU A 106 5.96 3.79 1.69
N GLY A 107 5.31 2.66 1.49
CA GLY A 107 4.66 2.30 0.23
C GLY A 107 3.42 3.11 -0.13
N GLU A 108 2.96 4.01 0.72
CA GLU A 108 1.79 4.85 0.49
C GLU A 108 1.93 5.70 -0.77
N SER A 109 3.09 6.30 -1.00
CA SER A 109 3.36 7.13 -2.18
C SER A 109 3.29 6.35 -3.50
N VAL A 110 3.65 5.06 -3.48
CA VAL A 110 3.52 4.17 -4.65
C VAL A 110 2.07 3.84 -4.92
N VAL A 111 1.30 3.52 -3.87
CA VAL A 111 -0.10 3.09 -3.99
C VAL A 111 -1.02 4.28 -4.33
N SER A 112 -0.77 5.46 -3.79
CA SER A 112 -1.53 6.67 -4.10
C SER A 112 -1.27 7.21 -5.51
N GLY A 113 -0.15 6.81 -6.13
CA GLY A 113 0.27 7.32 -7.43
C GLY A 113 0.82 8.75 -7.39
N GLU A 114 1.21 9.23 -6.22
CA GLU A 114 1.81 10.57 -6.05
C GLU A 114 3.19 10.68 -6.66
N ILE A 115 3.88 9.55 -6.78
CA ILE A 115 5.23 9.47 -7.35
C ILE A 115 5.26 8.51 -8.55
N THR A 116 6.29 8.64 -9.37
CA THR A 116 6.64 7.63 -10.37
C THR A 116 7.57 6.61 -9.72
N PRO A 117 7.13 5.36 -9.48
CA PRO A 117 7.97 4.36 -8.82
C PRO A 117 9.09 3.86 -9.72
N ASP A 118 10.12 3.31 -9.11
CA ASP A 118 11.06 2.43 -9.76
C ASP A 118 10.35 1.13 -10.16
N ASN A 119 10.55 0.70 -11.41
CA ASN A 119 9.89 -0.48 -11.93
C ASN A 119 10.91 -1.57 -12.25
N PHE A 120 10.67 -2.76 -11.73
CA PHE A 120 11.49 -3.94 -11.96
C PHE A 120 10.63 -5.07 -12.52
N MET A 121 11.16 -5.79 -13.50
CA MET A 121 10.54 -7.00 -14.02
C MET A 121 11.48 -8.19 -13.79
N VAL A 122 11.02 -9.15 -13.01
CA VAL A 122 11.77 -10.33 -12.60
C VAL A 122 11.17 -11.56 -13.27
N GLU A 123 12.02 -12.41 -13.81
CA GLU A 123 11.62 -13.72 -14.33
C GLU A 123 11.54 -14.73 -13.18
N LYS A 124 10.43 -15.48 -13.10
CA LYS A 124 10.13 -16.32 -11.93
C LYS A 124 10.99 -17.57 -11.76
N VAL A 125 11.42 -18.17 -12.88
CA VAL A 125 12.13 -19.47 -12.80
C VAL A 125 13.56 -19.26 -12.32
N LEU A 126 14.26 -18.29 -12.92
CA LEU A 126 15.65 -18.00 -12.58
C LEU A 126 15.77 -16.88 -11.53
N MET A 127 14.65 -16.21 -11.19
CA MET A 127 14.61 -15.06 -10.29
C MET A 127 15.56 -13.93 -10.72
N GLN A 128 15.69 -13.73 -12.04
CA GLN A 128 16.58 -12.72 -12.60
C GLN A 128 15.81 -11.46 -13.01
N VAL A 129 16.38 -10.31 -12.71
CA VAL A 129 15.85 -9.01 -13.15
C VAL A 129 16.09 -8.87 -14.66
N GLN A 130 15.01 -8.91 -15.44
CA GLN A 130 15.07 -8.78 -16.92
C GLN A 130 14.98 -7.33 -17.36
N LYS A 131 14.24 -6.50 -16.61
CA LYS A 131 14.06 -5.09 -16.93
C LYS A 131 14.10 -4.26 -15.66
N ARG A 132 14.77 -3.12 -15.76
CA ARG A 132 14.89 -2.14 -14.70
C ARG A 132 14.61 -0.76 -15.28
N LYS A 133 13.71 -0.01 -14.67
CA LYS A 133 13.45 1.39 -15.01
C LYS A 133 13.48 2.18 -13.69
N ILE A 134 14.54 2.94 -13.50
CA ILE A 134 14.71 3.80 -12.32
C ILE A 134 14.09 5.16 -12.62
N ALA A 135 13.28 5.65 -11.70
CA ALA A 135 12.66 6.95 -11.76
C ALA A 135 13.47 7.96 -10.94
N THR A 136 13.34 9.24 -11.28
CA THR A 136 13.89 10.30 -10.45
C THR A 136 12.84 10.71 -9.42
N ASN A 137 12.97 10.21 -8.20
CA ASN A 137 12.10 10.56 -7.08
C ASN A 137 12.79 11.62 -6.21
N THR A 138 12.04 12.65 -5.87
CA THR A 138 12.52 13.78 -5.05
C THR A 138 11.89 13.82 -3.68
N HIS A 139 10.96 12.90 -3.40
CA HIS A 139 10.21 12.85 -2.16
C HIS A 139 10.01 11.41 -1.71
N GLU A 140 10.01 11.21 -0.41
CA GLU A 140 9.65 9.95 0.24
C GLU A 140 8.64 10.20 1.37
N ILE A 141 7.83 9.21 1.71
CA ILE A 141 6.98 9.27 2.90
C ILE A 141 7.68 8.47 3.99
N VAL A 142 8.01 9.14 5.08
CA VAL A 142 8.68 8.54 6.22
C VAL A 142 7.87 8.71 7.49
N ALA A 143 8.16 7.88 8.48
CA ALA A 143 7.65 8.05 9.81
C ALA A 143 8.31 9.25 10.52
N ASP A 144 7.50 10.04 11.19
CA ASP A 144 7.96 11.02 12.18
C ASP A 144 7.49 10.58 13.58
N PRO A 145 8.34 9.88 14.33
CA PRO A 145 7.96 9.39 15.66
C PRO A 145 7.64 10.51 16.66
N ALA A 146 8.25 11.69 16.50
CA ALA A 146 8.00 12.83 17.38
C ALA A 146 6.64 13.44 17.11
N ALA A 147 6.24 13.55 15.85
CA ALA A 147 4.90 14.03 15.47
C ALA A 147 3.83 12.93 15.49
N ARG A 148 4.20 11.67 15.72
CA ARG A 148 3.32 10.50 15.70
C ARG A 148 2.50 10.38 14.41
N ARG A 149 3.14 10.61 13.27
CA ARG A 149 2.51 10.59 11.95
C ARG A 149 3.53 10.30 10.86
N THR A 150 3.05 10.05 9.64
CA THR A 150 3.86 10.03 8.43
C THR A 150 4.06 11.46 7.92
N VAL A 151 5.22 11.74 7.35
CA VAL A 151 5.56 13.03 6.75
C VAL A 151 6.22 12.82 5.40
N VAL A 152 6.03 13.80 4.52
CA VAL A 152 6.76 13.85 3.25
C VAL A 152 8.13 14.47 3.51
N SER A 153 9.18 13.73 3.22
CA SER A 153 10.55 14.20 3.28
C SER A 153 11.09 14.43 1.87
N ALA A 154 11.85 15.50 1.68
CA ALA A 154 12.60 15.69 0.45
C ALA A 154 13.77 14.71 0.44
N GLU A 155 13.79 13.82 -0.54
CA GLU A 155 14.73 12.79 -0.56
C GLU A 155 15.94 13.00 -1.45
N THR A 156 16.94 12.34 -1.20
CA THR A 156 18.30 12.60 -1.61
C THR A 156 18.81 11.65 -2.67
N GLY A 157 17.94 11.19 -3.54
CA GLY A 157 18.33 10.68 -4.85
C GLY A 157 19.35 9.53 -4.89
N ALA A 158 19.31 8.62 -3.93
CA ALA A 158 20.02 7.35 -4.08
C ALA A 158 19.13 6.34 -4.83
N ASP A 159 19.66 5.69 -5.84
CA ASP A 159 18.95 4.64 -6.57
C ASP A 159 18.62 3.46 -5.64
N LEU A 160 17.44 2.86 -5.81
CA LEU A 160 17.13 1.58 -5.18
C LEU A 160 18.06 0.51 -5.78
N VAL A 161 18.82 -0.15 -4.91
CA VAL A 161 19.71 -1.24 -5.30
C VAL A 161 18.99 -2.56 -5.07
N PHE A 162 18.83 -3.36 -6.11
CA PHE A 162 18.25 -4.69 -5.98
C PHE A 162 19.22 -5.62 -5.21
N LEU A 163 18.68 -6.53 -4.40
CA LEU A 163 19.45 -7.42 -3.52
C LEU A 163 20.50 -8.31 -4.22
N GLU A 164 20.36 -8.51 -5.54
CA GLU A 164 21.36 -9.23 -6.33
C GLU A 164 22.76 -8.58 -6.31
N ASP A 165 22.81 -7.28 -6.07
CA ASP A 165 24.05 -6.52 -6.03
C ASP A 165 24.70 -6.52 -4.63
N ASN A 166 24.04 -7.13 -3.63
CA ASN A 166 24.55 -7.18 -2.26
C ASN A 166 24.44 -8.62 -1.65
N PRO A 167 25.48 -9.45 -1.80
CA PRO A 167 25.46 -10.85 -1.36
C PRO A 167 25.44 -11.05 0.16
N ARG A 168 25.25 -10.01 0.96
CA ARG A 168 25.27 -10.08 2.44
C ARG A 168 23.89 -10.07 3.10
N THR A 169 22.81 -10.21 2.35
CA THR A 169 21.45 -10.14 2.91
C THR A 169 20.67 -11.44 2.62
N ILE A 170 21.21 -12.56 3.06
CA ILE A 170 20.48 -13.82 3.29
C ILE A 170 20.69 -14.22 4.73
#